data_a1d24b2f92d5216c82b103d3eaad79ae
#
_entry.id   a1d24b2f92d5216c82b103d3eaad79ae
#
_cell.length_a   1.000
_cell.length_b   1.000
_cell.length_c   1.000
_cell.angle_alpha   90.00
_cell.angle_beta   90.00
_cell.angle_gamma   90.00
#
_symmetry.space_group_name_H-M   'P 1'
#
loop_
_entity.id
_entity.type
_entity.pdbx_description
1 polymer ?
#
loop_
_entity_poly.entity_id
_entity_poly.type
_entity_poly.pdbx_seq_one_letter_code
_entity_poly.pdbx_strand_id
1 'polypeptide(L)'
;GSEMCIRDSHFGNIKILVGDEAKIREIAATIDMDLSDYEIINVEDTVEASLAAVKLVHDKKADMYLKGLLDTKTFLKSVLNKECGLRTGKPLSHVCVFEIPGIDRLLFFTDVAFIPYPTLEDKVNIINYTVEVANACGVENPKVAPLAAVEIVNPKMPVTVDAQQLTEMNLSLIHISEPTRRVVI
;
A
#
# COMPACT_ATOMS: atom_id res chain seq x y z
N GLY A 1 -14.76 2.41 -13.72
CA GLY A 1 -14.28 2.53 -12.34
C GLY A 1 -14.20 1.24 -11.59
N SER A 2 -14.97 0.26 -11.93
CA SER A 2 -14.95 -1.08 -11.33
C SER A 2 -13.93 -2.03 -11.98
N GLU A 3 -13.28 -1.62 -13.06
CA GLU A 3 -12.36 -2.48 -13.81
C GLU A 3 -11.18 -3.02 -12.99
N MET A 4 -10.70 -2.30 -11.98
CA MET A 4 -9.62 -2.81 -11.14
C MET A 4 -10.09 -3.91 -10.18
N CYS A 5 -11.30 -3.84 -9.66
CA CYS A 5 -11.85 -4.90 -8.81
C CYS A 5 -12.15 -6.19 -9.58
N ILE A 6 -12.37 -6.08 -10.88
CA ILE A 6 -12.79 -7.17 -11.78
C ILE A 6 -11.57 -7.89 -12.39
N ARG A 7 -10.45 -7.18 -12.60
CA ARG A 7 -9.23 -7.76 -13.15
C ARG A 7 -8.59 -8.83 -12.26
N ASP A 8 -8.95 -8.83 -11.00
CA ASP A 8 -8.27 -9.62 -9.99
C ASP A 8 -9.05 -10.87 -9.54
N SER A 9 -9.73 -11.56 -10.47
CA SER A 9 -10.16 -12.94 -10.27
C SER A 9 -8.99 -13.89 -9.91
N HIS A 10 -7.75 -13.41 -10.03
CA HIS A 10 -6.54 -14.10 -9.61
C HIS A 10 -6.16 -13.84 -8.14
N PHE A 11 -6.65 -12.76 -7.53
CA PHE A 11 -6.58 -12.57 -6.08
C PHE A 11 -7.73 -13.34 -5.44
N GLY A 12 -7.54 -14.65 -5.26
CA GLY A 12 -8.54 -15.57 -4.80
C GLY A 12 -9.35 -15.03 -3.64
N ASN A 13 -10.68 -14.97 -3.80
CA ASN A 13 -11.70 -14.68 -2.79
C ASN A 13 -12.13 -13.23 -2.56
N ILE A 14 -12.01 -12.30 -3.51
CA ILE A 14 -12.82 -11.07 -3.44
C ILE A 14 -14.28 -11.47 -3.65
N LYS A 15 -15.05 -11.45 -2.56
CA LYS A 15 -16.45 -11.90 -2.58
C LYS A 15 -17.47 -10.81 -2.29
N ILE A 16 -17.00 -9.61 -1.88
CA ILE A 16 -17.88 -8.51 -1.50
C ILE A 16 -17.60 -7.29 -2.40
N LEU A 17 -18.62 -6.86 -3.11
CA LEU A 17 -18.58 -5.63 -3.91
C LEU A 17 -19.44 -4.57 -3.22
N VAL A 18 -18.89 -3.40 -2.97
CA VAL A 18 -19.60 -2.29 -2.32
C VAL A 18 -19.71 -1.12 -3.30
N GLY A 19 -20.94 -0.71 -3.62
CA GLY A 19 -21.21 0.39 -4.54
C GLY A 19 -22.60 0.34 -5.12
N ASP A 20 -22.85 1.11 -6.15
CA ASP A 20 -24.12 1.14 -6.90
C ASP A 20 -24.32 -0.21 -7.62
N GLU A 21 -25.24 -1.02 -7.12
CA GLU A 21 -25.49 -2.36 -7.63
C GLU A 21 -25.91 -2.37 -9.11
N ALA A 22 -26.69 -1.38 -9.53
CA ALA A 22 -27.15 -1.32 -10.92
C ALA A 22 -25.95 -1.10 -11.87
N LYS A 23 -25.03 -0.22 -11.52
CA LYS A 23 -23.80 0.02 -12.29
C LYS A 23 -22.84 -1.16 -12.24
N ILE A 24 -22.71 -1.81 -11.09
CA ILE A 24 -21.89 -3.03 -10.94
C ILE A 24 -22.38 -4.11 -11.89
N ARG A 25 -23.69 -4.38 -11.93
CA ARG A 25 -24.30 -5.38 -12.80
C ARG A 25 -24.19 -5.01 -14.29
N GLU A 26 -24.40 -3.74 -14.62
CA GLU A 26 -24.22 -3.23 -15.99
C GLU A 26 -22.79 -3.47 -16.49
N ILE A 27 -21.80 -3.09 -15.70
CA ILE A 27 -20.38 -3.25 -16.07
C ILE A 27 -20.00 -4.73 -16.16
N ALA A 28 -20.44 -5.55 -15.20
CA ALA A 28 -20.19 -7.00 -15.24
C ALA A 28 -20.73 -7.64 -16.53
N ALA A 29 -21.91 -7.21 -16.96
CA ALA A 29 -22.49 -7.67 -18.23
C ALA A 29 -21.65 -7.27 -19.46
N THR A 30 -20.99 -6.11 -19.43
CA THR A 30 -20.14 -5.64 -20.57
C THR A 30 -18.86 -6.45 -20.73
N ILE A 31 -18.41 -7.13 -19.68
CA ILE A 31 -17.16 -7.92 -19.66
C ILE A 31 -17.41 -9.42 -19.46
N ASP A 32 -18.67 -9.83 -19.57
CA ASP A 32 -19.12 -11.24 -19.42
C ASP A 32 -18.68 -11.85 -18.07
N MET A 33 -18.78 -11.07 -16.98
CA MET A 33 -18.42 -11.51 -15.64
C MET A 33 -19.62 -12.05 -14.88
N ASP A 34 -19.51 -13.30 -14.40
CA ASP A 34 -20.52 -13.90 -13.51
C ASP A 34 -20.37 -13.33 -12.08
N LEU A 35 -21.46 -12.80 -11.56
CA LEU A 35 -21.55 -12.23 -10.21
C LEU A 35 -22.20 -13.19 -9.20
N SER A 36 -22.49 -14.44 -9.57
CA SER A 36 -23.21 -15.39 -8.70
C SER A 36 -22.50 -15.66 -7.37
N ASP A 37 -21.16 -15.61 -7.36
CA ASP A 37 -20.32 -15.86 -6.20
C ASP A 37 -20.00 -14.60 -5.37
N TYR A 38 -20.54 -13.44 -5.78
CA TYR A 38 -20.24 -12.15 -5.14
C TYR A 38 -21.41 -11.64 -4.32
N GLU A 39 -21.13 -11.28 -3.07
CA GLU A 39 -22.05 -10.47 -2.28
C GLU A 39 -21.98 -9.01 -2.75
N ILE A 40 -23.13 -8.41 -3.06
CA ILE A 40 -23.19 -7.00 -3.46
C ILE A 40 -23.89 -6.22 -2.35
N ILE A 41 -23.17 -5.22 -1.80
CA ILE A 41 -23.72 -4.27 -0.85
C ILE A 41 -24.04 -2.99 -1.61
N ASN A 42 -25.32 -2.73 -1.85
CA ASN A 42 -25.79 -1.58 -2.61
C ASN A 42 -25.63 -0.29 -1.80
N VAL A 43 -24.73 0.59 -2.22
CA VAL A 43 -24.53 1.95 -1.69
C VAL A 43 -24.22 2.89 -2.84
N GLU A 44 -25.16 3.78 -3.17
CA GLU A 44 -25.03 4.68 -4.34
C GLU A 44 -24.04 5.82 -4.11
N ASP A 45 -23.98 6.36 -2.89
CA ASP A 45 -23.04 7.43 -2.56
C ASP A 45 -21.62 6.88 -2.40
N THR A 46 -20.67 7.51 -3.10
CA THR A 46 -19.27 7.07 -3.14
C THR A 46 -18.56 7.16 -1.79
N VAL A 47 -18.90 8.17 -0.97
CA VAL A 47 -18.29 8.36 0.35
C VAL A 47 -18.83 7.32 1.32
N GLU A 48 -20.13 7.08 1.29
CA GLU A 48 -20.80 6.06 2.11
C GLU A 48 -20.33 4.66 1.70
N ALA A 49 -20.19 4.37 0.41
CA ALA A 49 -19.65 3.11 -0.09
C ALA A 49 -18.22 2.86 0.41
N SER A 50 -17.36 3.88 0.39
CA SER A 50 -16.00 3.80 0.93
C SER A 50 -16.01 3.51 2.44
N LEU A 51 -16.87 4.16 3.21
CA LEU A 51 -17.01 3.91 4.65
C LEU A 51 -17.55 2.51 4.93
N ALA A 52 -18.54 2.05 4.18
CA ALA A 52 -19.11 0.71 4.32
C ALA A 52 -18.05 -0.37 4.05
N ALA A 53 -17.24 -0.20 2.99
CA ALA A 53 -16.16 -1.13 2.67
C ALA A 53 -15.08 -1.19 3.75
N VAL A 54 -14.63 -0.04 4.27
CA VAL A 54 -13.68 0.02 5.38
C VAL A 54 -14.24 -0.63 6.64
N LYS A 55 -15.54 -0.42 6.92
CA LYS A 55 -16.20 -1.01 8.08
C LYS A 55 -16.24 -2.53 8.02
N LEU A 56 -16.36 -3.14 6.84
CA LEU A 56 -16.28 -4.60 6.70
C LEU A 56 -14.91 -5.13 7.18
N VAL A 57 -13.84 -4.45 6.86
CA VAL A 57 -12.49 -4.83 7.32
C VAL A 57 -12.32 -4.56 8.82
N HIS A 58 -12.80 -3.42 9.31
CA HIS A 58 -12.80 -3.10 10.73
C HIS A 58 -13.53 -4.15 11.56
N ASP A 59 -14.70 -4.60 11.10
CA ASP A 59 -15.54 -5.59 11.76
C ASP A 59 -15.06 -7.04 11.50
N LYS A 60 -13.90 -7.23 10.84
CA LYS A 60 -13.33 -8.54 10.47
C LYS A 60 -14.27 -9.42 9.61
N LYS A 61 -15.10 -8.80 8.81
CA LYS A 61 -15.93 -9.45 7.80
C LYS A 61 -15.24 -9.57 6.45
N ALA A 62 -14.15 -8.81 6.25
CA ALA A 62 -13.26 -8.88 5.13
C ALA A 62 -11.81 -8.70 5.63
N ASP A 63 -10.85 -9.29 4.92
CA ASP A 63 -9.43 -9.24 5.28
C ASP A 63 -8.70 -8.09 4.59
N MET A 64 -9.25 -7.59 3.49
CA MET A 64 -8.63 -6.59 2.63
C MET A 64 -9.65 -5.59 2.11
N TYR A 65 -9.23 -4.34 1.97
CA TYR A 65 -9.96 -3.29 1.28
C TYR A 65 -9.25 -2.91 -0.01
N LEU A 66 -9.93 -3.10 -1.14
CA LEU A 66 -9.44 -2.71 -2.45
C LEU A 66 -10.30 -1.55 -2.99
N LYS A 67 -9.68 -0.44 -3.40
CA LYS A 67 -10.40 0.64 -4.05
C LYS A 67 -10.42 0.48 -5.56
N GLY A 68 -11.57 0.77 -6.17
CA GLY A 68 -11.71 1.01 -7.60
C GLY A 68 -11.47 2.49 -7.97
N LEU A 69 -12.35 3.04 -8.76
CA LEU A 69 -12.29 4.44 -9.21
C LEU A 69 -12.76 5.43 -8.11
N LEU A 70 -12.09 5.37 -6.99
CA LEU A 70 -12.31 6.26 -5.85
C LEU A 70 -11.13 7.22 -5.75
N ASP A 71 -11.40 8.52 -5.53
CA ASP A 71 -10.32 9.48 -5.30
C ASP A 71 -9.57 9.19 -4.00
N THR A 72 -8.27 9.49 -4.00
CA THR A 72 -7.40 9.16 -2.88
C THR A 72 -7.77 9.87 -1.59
N LYS A 73 -8.34 11.07 -1.67
CA LYS A 73 -8.77 11.84 -0.49
C LYS A 73 -9.93 11.14 0.22
N THR A 74 -10.95 10.73 -0.52
CA THR A 74 -12.10 9.98 0.01
C THR A 74 -11.67 8.63 0.58
N PHE A 75 -10.81 7.91 -0.14
CA PHE A 75 -10.20 6.66 0.34
C PHE A 75 -9.50 6.84 1.69
N LEU A 76 -8.55 7.78 1.76
CA LEU A 76 -7.80 8.02 3.00
C LEU A 76 -8.69 8.51 4.13
N LYS A 77 -9.71 9.33 3.83
CA LYS A 77 -10.66 9.81 4.84
C LYS A 77 -11.45 8.65 5.46
N SER A 78 -11.85 7.66 4.68
CA SER A 78 -12.54 6.47 5.20
C SER A 78 -11.60 5.55 5.98
N VAL A 79 -10.40 5.25 5.45
CA VAL A 79 -9.40 4.42 6.13
C VAL A 79 -8.97 5.03 7.46
N LEU A 80 -8.82 6.36 7.52
CA LEU A 80 -8.43 7.10 8.72
C LEU A 80 -9.61 7.57 9.58
N ASN A 81 -10.82 7.08 9.32
CA ASN A 81 -11.99 7.40 10.15
C ASN A 81 -11.73 7.02 11.62
N LYS A 82 -12.22 7.85 12.57
CA LYS A 82 -11.95 7.66 14.00
C LYS A 82 -12.77 6.52 14.61
N GLU A 83 -13.95 6.25 14.06
CA GLU A 83 -14.92 5.29 14.60
C GLU A 83 -14.83 3.91 13.96
N CYS A 84 -14.74 3.86 12.64
CA CYS A 84 -14.75 2.62 11.87
C CYS A 84 -13.55 2.46 10.93
N GLY A 85 -12.53 3.30 11.05
CA GLY A 85 -11.34 3.23 10.22
C GLY A 85 -10.34 2.16 10.68
N LEU A 86 -9.25 2.04 9.93
CA LEU A 86 -8.20 1.05 10.15
C LEU A 86 -6.97 1.63 10.84
N ARG A 87 -7.16 2.62 11.72
CA ARG A 87 -6.06 3.29 12.43
C ARG A 87 -5.43 2.38 13.46
N THR A 88 -4.10 2.27 13.41
CA THR A 88 -3.30 1.47 14.35
C THR A 88 -2.54 2.32 15.38
N GLY A 89 -2.64 3.65 15.29
CA GLY A 89 -1.81 4.58 16.08
C GLY A 89 -0.41 4.80 15.53
N LYS A 90 -0.03 4.06 14.49
CA LYS A 90 1.24 4.19 13.77
C LYS A 90 1.05 5.03 12.48
N PRO A 91 2.13 5.59 11.90
CA PRO A 91 2.03 6.32 10.65
C PRO A 91 1.55 5.41 9.52
N LEU A 92 0.73 5.96 8.63
CA LEU A 92 0.32 5.29 7.39
C LEU A 92 1.38 5.55 6.33
N SER A 93 1.90 4.50 5.72
CA SER A 93 2.85 4.60 4.61
C SER A 93 2.37 3.82 3.38
N HIS A 94 3.03 4.06 2.27
CA HIS A 94 2.72 3.45 0.98
C HIS A 94 3.87 2.58 0.50
N VAL A 95 3.62 1.32 0.18
CA VAL A 95 4.60 0.40 -0.41
C VAL A 95 4.15 0.04 -1.83
N CYS A 96 5.02 0.30 -2.80
CA CYS A 96 4.87 -0.18 -4.17
C CYS A 96 5.70 -1.44 -4.37
N VAL A 97 5.13 -2.44 -5.03
CA VAL A 97 5.83 -3.66 -5.45
C VAL A 97 5.84 -3.71 -6.96
N PHE A 98 7.03 -3.85 -7.56
CA PHE A 98 7.21 -3.90 -9.00
C PHE A 98 7.90 -5.18 -9.44
N GLU A 99 7.34 -5.80 -10.46
CA GLU A 99 8.00 -6.78 -11.31
C GLU A 99 8.43 -6.07 -12.59
N ILE A 100 9.73 -6.03 -12.86
CA ILE A 100 10.29 -5.30 -14.02
C ILE A 100 10.88 -6.30 -15.00
N PRO A 101 10.46 -6.30 -16.27
CA PRO A 101 11.03 -7.17 -17.30
C PRO A 101 12.55 -7.04 -17.36
N GLY A 102 13.27 -8.17 -17.29
CA GLY A 102 14.73 -8.20 -17.31
C GLY A 102 15.41 -8.05 -15.93
N ILE A 103 14.65 -7.90 -14.87
CA ILE A 103 15.13 -7.94 -13.48
C ILE A 103 14.53 -9.15 -12.79
N ASP A 104 15.37 -10.12 -12.43
CA ASP A 104 14.95 -11.38 -11.81
C ASP A 104 14.74 -11.22 -10.29
N ARG A 105 13.96 -10.23 -9.90
CA ARG A 105 13.54 -9.99 -8.51
C ARG A 105 12.45 -8.94 -8.44
N LEU A 106 11.65 -8.99 -7.38
CA LEU A 106 10.73 -7.90 -7.03
C LEU A 106 11.49 -6.68 -6.49
N LEU A 107 11.02 -5.50 -6.84
CA LEU A 107 11.50 -4.22 -6.30
C LEU A 107 10.40 -3.58 -5.46
N PHE A 108 10.78 -3.13 -4.27
CA PHE A 108 9.89 -2.47 -3.32
C PHE A 108 10.29 -1.01 -3.18
N PHE A 109 9.35 -0.08 -3.36
CA PHE A 109 9.58 1.35 -3.16
C PHE A 109 8.64 1.89 -2.11
N THR A 110 9.17 2.72 -1.20
CA THR A 110 8.44 3.32 -0.09
C THR A 110 9.17 4.59 0.39
N ASP A 111 8.58 5.58 1.01
CA ASP A 111 7.20 6.00 0.83
C ASP A 111 7.14 6.92 -0.38
N VAL A 112 6.24 6.67 -1.31
CA VAL A 112 6.19 7.45 -2.55
C VAL A 112 4.98 8.40 -2.61
N ALA A 113 4.09 8.36 -1.60
CA ALA A 113 2.81 9.07 -1.72
C ALA A 113 2.24 9.69 -0.45
N PHE A 114 2.51 9.18 0.74
CA PHE A 114 1.75 9.55 1.94
C PHE A 114 2.50 10.45 2.91
N ILE A 115 3.81 10.30 3.07
CA ILE A 115 4.62 11.05 4.02
C ILE A 115 5.67 11.88 3.29
N PRO A 116 5.38 13.16 2.96
CA PRO A 116 6.31 14.01 2.19
C PRO A 116 7.64 14.28 2.90
N TYR A 117 7.58 14.39 4.23
CA TYR A 117 8.74 14.72 5.09
C TYR A 117 8.78 13.76 6.28
N PRO A 118 9.17 12.50 6.08
CA PRO A 118 9.23 11.53 7.16
C PRO A 118 10.33 11.88 8.17
N THR A 119 10.01 11.80 9.45
CA THR A 119 11.00 11.84 10.54
C THR A 119 11.84 10.57 10.53
N LEU A 120 12.93 10.52 11.31
CA LEU A 120 13.72 9.30 11.45
C LEU A 120 12.88 8.13 11.98
N GLU A 121 12.00 8.39 12.96
CA GLU A 121 11.09 7.38 13.51
C GLU A 121 10.08 6.89 12.46
N ASP A 122 9.53 7.81 11.63
CA ASP A 122 8.68 7.41 10.52
C ASP A 122 9.43 6.50 9.53
N LYS A 123 10.69 6.83 9.21
CA LYS A 123 11.52 6.00 8.33
C LYS A 123 11.76 4.61 8.88
N VAL A 124 11.97 4.46 10.18
CA VAL A 124 12.06 3.14 10.83
C VAL A 124 10.76 2.36 10.65
N ASN A 125 9.60 2.98 10.89
CA ASN A 125 8.31 2.33 10.69
C ASN A 125 8.09 1.93 9.22
N ILE A 126 8.40 2.84 8.28
CA ILE A 126 8.30 2.60 6.84
C ILE A 126 9.14 1.40 6.41
N ILE A 127 10.38 1.31 6.90
CA ILE A 127 11.26 0.16 6.63
C ILE A 127 10.65 -1.14 7.15
N ASN A 128 10.19 -1.15 8.40
CA ASN A 128 9.60 -2.34 8.99
C ASN A 128 8.37 -2.83 8.20
N TYR A 129 7.47 -1.94 7.80
CA TYR A 129 6.30 -2.30 6.97
C TYR A 129 6.71 -2.87 5.61
N THR A 130 7.72 -2.25 4.98
CA THR A 130 8.19 -2.71 3.67
C THR A 130 8.84 -4.09 3.77
N VAL A 131 9.56 -4.36 4.86
CA VAL A 131 10.13 -5.68 5.15
C VAL A 131 9.05 -6.72 5.36
N GLU A 132 8.00 -6.40 6.12
CA GLU A 132 6.85 -7.30 6.29
C GLU A 132 6.20 -7.66 4.94
N VAL A 133 6.00 -6.66 4.07
CA VAL A 133 5.47 -6.88 2.72
C VAL A 133 6.43 -7.73 1.87
N ALA A 134 7.74 -7.45 1.92
CA ALA A 134 8.73 -8.20 1.17
C ALA A 134 8.78 -9.68 1.61
N ASN A 135 8.73 -9.93 2.92
CA ASN A 135 8.69 -11.28 3.47
C ASN A 135 7.41 -12.02 3.04
N ALA A 136 6.26 -11.33 3.04
CA ALA A 136 5.00 -11.89 2.54
C ALA A 136 5.05 -12.23 1.04
N CYS A 137 5.88 -11.52 0.27
CA CYS A 137 6.17 -11.82 -1.14
C CYS A 137 7.27 -12.89 -1.35
N GLY A 138 7.75 -13.54 -0.29
CA GLY A 138 8.75 -14.62 -0.35
C GLY A 138 10.20 -14.15 -0.36
N VAL A 139 10.48 -12.88 -0.06
CA VAL A 139 11.84 -12.34 0.07
C VAL A 139 12.29 -12.46 1.53
N GLU A 140 13.04 -13.50 1.87
CA GLU A 140 13.43 -13.81 3.26
C GLU A 140 14.40 -12.77 3.86
N ASN A 141 15.32 -12.22 3.06
CA ASN A 141 16.34 -11.26 3.50
C ASN A 141 16.32 -10.00 2.62
N PRO A 142 15.33 -9.11 2.76
CA PRO A 142 15.25 -7.90 1.96
C PRO A 142 16.41 -6.95 2.26
N LYS A 143 17.06 -6.47 1.21
CA LYS A 143 18.09 -5.43 1.31
C LYS A 143 17.43 -4.07 1.19
N VAL A 144 17.69 -3.19 2.15
CA VAL A 144 17.13 -1.85 2.20
C VAL A 144 18.21 -0.82 1.85
N ALA A 145 17.89 0.08 0.94
CA ALA A 145 18.76 1.18 0.55
C ALA A 145 18.01 2.52 0.72
N PRO A 146 18.33 3.33 1.73
CA PRO A 146 17.82 4.69 1.82
C PRO A 146 18.30 5.51 0.63
N LEU A 147 17.37 6.17 -0.07
CA LEU A 147 17.70 6.98 -1.23
C LEU A 147 18.01 8.41 -0.81
N ALA A 148 19.13 8.95 -1.34
CA ALA A 148 19.52 10.33 -1.18
C ALA A 148 20.09 10.86 -2.50
N ALA A 149 20.08 12.19 -2.68
CA ALA A 149 20.61 12.82 -3.87
C ALA A 149 22.15 12.75 -3.97
N VAL A 150 22.85 12.43 -2.87
CA VAL A 150 24.31 12.31 -2.78
C VAL A 150 24.68 11.04 -2.02
N GLU A 151 25.87 10.53 -2.28
CA GLU A 151 26.40 9.26 -1.79
C GLU A 151 27.13 9.38 -0.45
N ILE A 152 27.48 10.61 -0.06
CA ILE A 152 28.30 10.90 1.11
C ILE A 152 27.45 11.60 2.15
N VAL A 153 27.62 11.21 3.41
CA VAL A 153 26.95 11.87 4.52
C VAL A 153 27.31 13.35 4.57
N ASN A 154 26.31 14.19 4.44
CA ASN A 154 26.45 15.64 4.49
C ASN A 154 25.58 16.22 5.60
N PRO A 155 26.14 16.80 6.67
CA PRO A 155 25.37 17.39 7.76
C PRO A 155 24.36 18.48 7.32
N LYS A 156 24.59 19.11 6.17
CA LYS A 156 23.66 20.09 5.58
C LYS A 156 22.50 19.44 4.82
N MET A 157 22.53 18.13 4.66
CA MET A 157 21.49 17.35 3.97
C MET A 157 20.93 16.28 4.93
N PRO A 158 19.90 16.60 5.70
CA PRO A 158 19.38 15.70 6.76
C PRO A 158 19.09 14.27 6.31
N VAL A 159 18.62 14.08 5.07
CA VAL A 159 18.33 12.74 4.53
C VAL A 159 19.55 11.80 4.52
N THR A 160 20.77 12.32 4.38
CA THR A 160 22.00 11.53 4.42
C THR A 160 22.40 11.17 5.85
N VAL A 161 22.12 12.07 6.79
CA VAL A 161 22.33 11.83 8.23
C VAL A 161 21.36 10.77 8.73
N ASP A 162 20.09 10.86 8.33
CA ASP A 162 19.10 9.83 8.65
C ASP A 162 19.50 8.47 8.07
N ALA A 163 20.01 8.43 6.83
CA ALA A 163 20.48 7.19 6.22
C ALA A 163 21.62 6.54 7.01
N GLN A 164 22.58 7.34 7.50
CA GLN A 164 23.65 6.87 8.38
C GLN A 164 23.07 6.31 9.67
N GLN A 165 22.17 7.05 10.34
CA GLN A 165 21.57 6.60 11.60
C GLN A 165 20.77 5.31 11.41
N LEU A 166 20.02 5.17 10.32
CA LEU A 166 19.29 3.95 10.00
C LEU A 166 20.24 2.75 9.83
N THR A 167 21.41 2.98 9.20
CA THR A 167 22.44 1.95 9.04
C THR A 167 23.03 1.53 10.40
N GLU A 168 23.31 2.52 11.26
CA GLU A 168 23.84 2.28 12.61
C GLU A 168 22.84 1.56 13.53
N MET A 169 21.55 1.84 13.39
CA MET A 169 20.49 1.15 14.12
C MET A 169 20.44 -0.35 13.82
N ASN A 170 20.96 -0.78 12.68
CA ASN A 170 21.04 -2.18 12.24
C ASN A 170 19.76 -2.95 12.61
N LEU A 171 18.64 -2.47 12.07
CA LEU A 171 17.32 -3.03 12.38
C LEU A 171 17.38 -4.54 12.16
N SER A 172 17.21 -5.30 13.22
CA SER A 172 17.39 -6.75 13.26
C SER A 172 16.59 -7.41 12.12
N LEU A 173 17.24 -8.27 11.35
CA LEU A 173 16.75 -8.98 10.15
C LEU A 173 16.81 -8.20 8.83
N ILE A 174 17.39 -6.98 8.79
CA ILE A 174 17.48 -6.18 7.59
C ILE A 174 18.93 -5.79 7.32
N HIS A 175 19.38 -5.96 6.09
CA HIS A 175 20.65 -5.43 5.67
C HIS A 175 20.45 -4.03 5.07
N ILE A 176 20.69 -2.98 5.88
CA ILE A 176 20.63 -1.60 5.43
C ILE A 176 22.01 -1.23 4.89
N SER A 177 22.10 -0.93 3.60
CA SER A 177 23.31 -0.43 2.98
C SER A 177 23.34 1.10 3.04
N GLU A 178 24.53 1.68 3.05
CA GLU A 178 24.70 3.12 2.85
C GLU A 178 24.01 3.61 1.57
N PRO A 179 23.72 4.93 1.45
CA PRO A 179 23.07 5.51 0.27
C PRO A 179 23.76 5.03 -1.02
N THR A 180 23.00 4.46 -1.92
CA THR A 180 23.55 3.80 -3.09
C THR A 180 24.06 4.80 -4.12
N ARG A 181 25.24 4.53 -4.70
CA ARG A 181 25.90 5.30 -5.75
C ARG A 181 25.14 5.42 -7.08
N ARG A 182 24.00 4.78 -7.22
CA ARG A 182 23.22 4.82 -8.46
C ARG A 182 21.76 4.96 -8.13
N VAL A 183 21.27 6.17 -8.31
CA VAL A 183 19.85 6.38 -8.58
C VAL A 183 19.62 5.81 -9.97
N VAL A 184 18.97 4.65 -10.04
CA VAL A 184 18.36 4.21 -11.29
C VAL A 184 17.00 4.88 -11.33
N ILE A 185 16.93 5.96 -12.11
CA ILE A 185 15.68 6.62 -12.48
C ILE A 185 14.95 5.70 -13.44
#